data_a6065baf52aac8e6da26441d0a93aaee
#
_entry.id   a6065baf52aac8e6da26441d0a93aaee
#
_cell.length_a   1.000
_cell.length_b   1.000
_cell.length_c   1.000
_cell.angle_alpha   90.00
_cell.angle_beta   90.00
_cell.angle_gamma   90.00
#
_symmetry.space_group_name_H-M   'P 1'
#
loop_
_entity.id
_entity.type
_entity.pdbx_description
1 polymer ?
#
loop_
_entity_poly.entity_id
_entity_poly.type
_entity_poly.pdbx_seq_one_letter_code
_entity_poly.pdbx_strand_id
1 'polypeptide(L)'
;MNWKLYSFVIRSKKRKDILLSLEKVRTPTEIGNKVKTSVSHVSRTLSDFQDKGIDECVTPEQKVGRVYRLTKNGKEILDYLKKERGKA
;
A
#
# COMPACT_ATOMS: atom_id res chain seq x y z
N MET A 1 -12.42 10.42 -6.26
CA MET A 1 -11.74 9.61 -5.22
C MET A 1 -12.73 8.88 -4.34
N ASN A 2 -12.45 7.63 -3.98
CA ASN A 2 -13.28 6.87 -3.05
C ASN A 2 -12.88 7.20 -1.62
N TRP A 3 -13.69 8.02 -0.93
CA TRP A 3 -13.36 8.49 0.41
C TRP A 3 -13.42 7.39 1.48
N LYS A 4 -14.19 6.33 1.24
CA LYS A 4 -14.22 5.17 2.15
C LYS A 4 -12.88 4.46 2.15
N LEU A 5 -12.28 4.29 0.97
CA LEU A 5 -10.96 3.68 0.84
C LEU A 5 -9.88 4.57 1.45
N TYR A 6 -9.95 5.86 1.19
CA TYR A 6 -9.03 6.84 1.78
C TYR A 6 -9.09 6.77 3.30
N SER A 7 -10.29 6.80 3.85
CA SER A 7 -10.51 6.74 5.30
C SER A 7 -9.94 5.44 5.90
N PHE A 8 -10.14 4.31 5.22
CA PHE A 8 -9.59 3.03 5.64
C PHE A 8 -8.06 3.09 5.78
N VAL A 9 -7.40 3.74 4.82
CA VAL A 9 -5.94 3.85 4.81
C VAL A 9 -5.46 4.76 5.94
N ILE A 10 -6.04 5.94 6.09
CA ILE A 10 -5.53 6.94 7.04
C ILE A 10 -5.83 6.64 8.50
N ARG A 11 -6.75 5.71 8.77
CA ARG A 11 -7.07 5.31 10.15
C ARG A 11 -5.91 4.63 10.85
N SER A 12 -4.97 4.10 10.10
CA SER A 12 -3.80 3.42 10.65
C SER A 12 -2.54 4.03 10.04
N LYS A 13 -1.63 4.46 10.91
CA LYS A 13 -0.34 4.99 10.45
C LYS A 13 0.41 3.94 9.64
N LYS A 14 0.36 2.67 10.05
CA LYS A 14 1.04 1.60 9.32
C LYS A 14 0.44 1.38 7.93
N ARG A 15 -0.90 1.40 7.81
CA ARG A 15 -1.55 1.30 6.49
C ARG A 15 -1.11 2.45 5.59
N LYS A 16 -1.10 3.66 6.13
CA LYS A 16 -0.68 4.84 5.39
C LYS A 16 0.76 4.72 4.92
N ASP A 17 1.66 4.32 5.83
CA ASP A 17 3.08 4.15 5.51
C ASP A 17 3.30 3.07 4.45
N ILE A 18 2.57 1.96 4.55
CA ILE A 18 2.66 0.87 3.59
C ILE A 18 2.17 1.33 2.22
N LEU A 19 1.07 2.08 2.17
CA LEU A 19 0.56 2.61 0.91
C LEU A 19 1.58 3.57 0.28
N LEU A 20 2.17 4.46 1.06
CA LEU A 20 3.18 5.39 0.57
C LEU A 20 4.42 4.67 0.02
N SER A 21 4.78 3.52 0.61
CA SER A 21 5.92 2.73 0.14
C SER A 21 5.67 2.14 -1.25
N LEU A 22 4.40 2.02 -1.65
CA LEU A 22 4.02 1.45 -2.93
C LEU A 22 4.00 2.47 -4.08
N GLU A 23 4.61 3.63 -3.90
CA GLU A 23 4.82 4.55 -5.02
C GLU A 23 5.68 3.89 -6.10
N LYS A 24 6.46 2.86 -5.70
CA LYS A 24 7.19 1.98 -6.61
C LYS A 24 6.73 0.54 -6.37
N VAL A 25 6.84 -0.31 -7.38
CA VAL A 25 6.58 -1.73 -7.26
C VAL A 25 7.56 -2.33 -6.26
N ARG A 26 7.06 -3.05 -5.25
CA ARG A 26 7.91 -3.58 -4.17
C ARG A 26 7.43 -4.95 -3.70
N THR A 27 8.36 -5.69 -3.10
CA THR A 27 8.04 -6.94 -2.40
C THR A 27 7.62 -6.63 -0.96
N PRO A 28 6.90 -7.56 -0.28
CA PRO A 28 6.58 -7.37 1.14
C PRO A 28 7.80 -7.17 2.03
N THR A 29 8.90 -7.85 1.72
CA THR A 29 10.15 -7.71 2.49
C THR A 29 10.71 -6.29 2.36
N GLU A 30 10.72 -5.74 1.15
CA GLU A 30 11.18 -4.37 0.92
C GLU A 30 10.31 -3.36 1.66
N ILE A 31 8.98 -3.58 1.62
CA ILE A 31 8.03 -2.72 2.31
C ILE A 31 8.27 -2.78 3.83
N GLY A 32 8.43 -3.98 4.37
CA GLY A 32 8.68 -4.18 5.79
C GLY A 32 9.93 -3.45 6.26
N ASN A 33 11.00 -3.53 5.49
CA ASN A 33 12.25 -2.84 5.80
C ASN A 33 12.09 -1.32 5.75
N LYS A 34 11.37 -0.83 4.76
CA LYS A 34 11.15 0.61 4.58
C LYS A 34 10.25 1.21 5.66
N VAL A 35 9.22 0.48 6.05
CA VAL A 35 8.22 0.92 7.02
C VAL A 35 8.59 0.51 8.45
N LYS A 36 9.58 -0.35 8.59
CA LYS A 36 10.06 -0.86 9.89
C LYS A 36 8.97 -1.65 10.62
N THR A 37 8.41 -2.64 9.91
CA THR A 37 7.42 -3.55 10.48
C THR A 37 7.66 -4.97 9.97
N SER A 38 6.99 -5.94 10.57
CA SER A 38 7.17 -7.34 10.17
C SER A 38 6.57 -7.61 8.80
N VAL A 39 7.16 -8.59 8.08
CA VAL A 39 6.63 -9.02 6.78
C VAL A 39 5.23 -9.58 6.93
N SER A 40 4.94 -10.26 8.04
CA SER A 40 3.59 -10.79 8.30
C SER A 40 2.55 -9.68 8.36
N HIS A 41 2.88 -8.58 9.03
CA HIS A 41 1.99 -7.43 9.11
C HIS A 41 1.79 -6.77 7.73
N VAL A 42 2.89 -6.65 6.98
CA VAL A 42 2.83 -6.10 5.61
C VAL A 42 1.94 -6.96 4.73
N SER A 43 2.13 -8.28 4.77
CA SER A 43 1.35 -9.21 3.95
C SER A 43 -0.14 -9.13 4.25
N ARG A 44 -0.49 -9.00 5.53
CA ARG A 44 -1.89 -8.86 5.95
C ARG A 44 -2.47 -7.56 5.40
N THR A 45 -1.73 -6.47 5.52
CA THR A 45 -2.18 -5.16 5.02
C THR A 45 -2.34 -5.16 3.51
N LEU A 46 -1.40 -5.78 2.79
CA LEU A 46 -1.49 -5.90 1.33
C LEU A 46 -2.73 -6.71 0.92
N SER A 47 -3.03 -7.77 1.67
CA SER A 47 -4.23 -8.58 1.42
C SER A 47 -5.50 -7.75 1.63
N ASP A 48 -5.56 -6.97 2.69
CA ASP A 48 -6.68 -6.08 2.97
C ASP A 48 -6.84 -5.03 1.85
N PHE A 49 -5.72 -4.47 1.39
CA PHE A 49 -5.73 -3.52 0.29
C PHE A 49 -6.22 -4.17 -1.00
N GLN A 50 -5.81 -5.41 -1.27
CA GLN A 50 -6.23 -6.15 -2.45
C GLN A 50 -7.74 -6.38 -2.42
N ASP A 51 -8.28 -6.79 -1.27
CA ASP A 51 -9.72 -7.01 -1.10
C ASP A 51 -10.52 -5.74 -1.36
N LYS A 52 -9.94 -4.59 -1.09
CA LYS A 52 -10.60 -3.30 -1.29
C LYS A 52 -10.27 -2.64 -2.63
N GLY A 53 -9.48 -3.32 -3.47
CA GLY A 53 -9.11 -2.80 -4.78
C GLY A 53 -8.11 -1.65 -4.74
N ILE A 54 -7.29 -1.58 -3.69
CA ILE A 54 -6.27 -0.55 -3.52
C ILE A 54 -4.93 -0.96 -4.13
N ASP A 55 -4.58 -2.23 -4.01
CA ASP A 55 -3.36 -2.77 -4.63
C ASP A 55 -3.65 -4.03 -5.41
N GLU A 56 -2.64 -4.49 -6.14
CA GLU A 56 -2.70 -5.75 -6.87
C GLU A 56 -1.32 -6.41 -6.88
N CYS A 57 -1.32 -7.74 -6.92
CA CYS A 57 -0.09 -8.52 -7.05
C CYS A 57 0.27 -8.61 -8.53
N VAL A 58 1.48 -8.18 -8.87
CA VAL A 58 1.96 -8.18 -10.26
C VAL A 58 2.40 -9.58 -10.69
N THR A 59 2.85 -10.39 -9.72
CA THR A 59 3.39 -11.73 -10.00
C THR A 59 2.65 -12.81 -9.18
N PRO A 60 1.35 -13.03 -9.45
CA PRO A 60 0.54 -13.93 -8.61
C PRO A 60 0.97 -15.40 -8.66
N GLU A 61 1.66 -15.84 -9.72
CA GLU A 61 2.15 -17.21 -9.84
C GLU A 61 3.34 -17.49 -8.93
N GLN A 62 4.05 -16.48 -8.48
CA GLN A 62 5.23 -16.68 -7.63
C GLN A 62 4.80 -16.87 -6.18
N LYS A 63 5.43 -17.83 -5.50
CA LYS A 63 5.22 -18.05 -4.07
C LYS A 63 6.15 -17.20 -3.22
N VAL A 64 7.32 -16.87 -3.76
CA VAL A 64 8.35 -16.08 -3.07
C VAL A 64 8.70 -14.90 -3.98
N GLY A 65 8.97 -13.75 -3.36
CA GLY A 65 9.35 -12.57 -4.12
C GLY A 65 8.21 -11.93 -4.89
N ARG A 66 6.97 -12.10 -4.42
CA ARG A 66 5.82 -11.44 -5.03
C ARG A 66 5.98 -9.93 -4.96
N VAL A 67 5.65 -9.27 -6.06
CA VAL A 67 5.70 -7.80 -6.14
C VAL A 67 4.30 -7.24 -6.23
N TYR A 68 4.10 -6.11 -5.56
CA TYR A 68 2.81 -5.45 -5.47
C TYR A 68 2.90 -4.03 -6.02
N ARG A 69 1.79 -3.55 -6.56
CA ARG A 69 1.67 -2.18 -7.04
C ARG A 69 0.29 -1.65 -6.72
N LEU A 70 0.14 -0.34 -6.73
CA LEU A 70 -1.15 0.30 -6.51
C LEU A 70 -2.03 0.19 -7.76
N THR A 71 -3.33 0.00 -7.54
CA THR A 71 -4.33 0.13 -8.59
C THR A 71 -4.58 1.61 -8.84
N LYS A 72 -5.47 1.91 -9.78
CA LYS A 72 -5.91 3.29 -10.02
C LYS A 72 -6.42 3.94 -8.74
N ASN A 73 -7.24 3.21 -7.98
CA ASN A 73 -7.77 3.71 -6.69
C ASN A 73 -6.65 3.99 -5.71
N GLY A 74 -5.68 3.08 -5.61
CA GLY A 74 -4.54 3.25 -4.73
C GLY A 74 -3.69 4.45 -5.11
N LYS A 75 -3.49 4.67 -6.41
CA LYS A 75 -2.72 5.81 -6.92
C LYS A 75 -3.41 7.14 -6.60
N GLU A 76 -4.73 7.19 -6.68
CA GLU A 76 -5.48 8.40 -6.33
C GLU A 76 -5.29 8.76 -4.86
N ILE A 77 -5.32 7.74 -3.98
CA ILE A 77 -5.08 7.95 -2.55
C ILE A 77 -3.65 8.44 -2.32
N LEU A 78 -2.68 7.81 -2.97
CA LEU A 78 -1.27 8.20 -2.86
C LEU A 78 -1.07 9.65 -3.27
N ASP A 79 -1.63 10.04 -4.41
CA ASP A 79 -1.49 11.40 -4.92
C ASP A 79 -2.09 12.41 -3.95
N TYR A 80 -3.24 12.10 -3.38
CA TYR A 80 -3.88 12.96 -2.41
C TYR A 80 -3.02 13.12 -1.14
N LEU A 81 -2.47 12.03 -0.64
CA LEU A 81 -1.59 12.07 0.53
C LEU A 81 -0.33 12.89 0.28
N LYS A 82 0.24 12.78 -0.91
CA LYS A 82 1.41 13.57 -1.28
C LYS A 82 1.09 15.06 -1.34
N LYS A 83 -0.07 15.43 -1.86
CA LYS A 83 -0.52 16.81 -1.92
C LYS A 83 -0.69 17.40 -0.52
N GLU A 84 -1.27 16.64 0.39
CA GLU A 84 -1.43 17.08 1.78
C GLU A 84 -0.09 17.33 2.45
N ARG A 85 0.87 16.42 2.23
CA ARG A 85 2.21 16.57 2.79
C ARG A 85 2.92 17.79 2.23
N GLY A 86 2.68 18.11 0.96
CA GLY A 86 3.29 19.26 0.30
C GLY A 86 2.76 20.60 0.79
N LYS A 87 1.63 20.59 1.50
CA LYS A 87 1.02 21.82 2.03
C LYS A 87 1.50 22.17 3.45
N ALA A 88 2.24 21.29 4.06
CA ALA A 88 2.71 21.48 5.44
C ALA A 88 3.78 22.55 5.57
#